data_eecccbbd022372bfe3796027d8b23a3a
#
_entry.id   eecccbbd022372bfe3796027d8b23a3a
#
_cell.length_a   1.000
_cell.length_b   1.000
_cell.length_c   1.000
_cell.angle_alpha   90.00
_cell.angle_beta   90.00
_cell.angle_gamma   90.00
#
_symmetry.space_group_name_H-M   'P 1'
#
loop_
_entity.id
_entity.type
_entity.pdbx_description
1 polymer ?
#
loop_
_entity_poly.entity_id
_entity_poly.type
_entity_poly.pdbx_seq_one_letter_code
_entity_poly.pdbx_strand_id
1 'polypeptide(L)'
;GGTRREVWERAVEMLRTVGITKPEQRMRDYPHQLSGGMRQRVMIAMALSCRPRLMIADEPTTALDVTIQAQILELMKQLQRELGTAVILITHDLGVISQTARQVAMMYAGQFVEYAEAGVIFSRPLHPYTVGLLESIPCIGGKFGPGKRLPMISGGAPDLAAMRSSGCRFHERCVDVMPVCRNLEPPWRKNDHPHQYVRCWKYH
;
A
#
# COMPACT_ATOMS: atom_id res chain seq x y z
N GLY A 1 0.96 -21.36 -27.59
CA GLY A 1 -0.49 -21.57 -27.52
C GLY A 1 -0.78 -23.06 -27.26
N GLY A 2 -1.51 -23.33 -26.16
CA GLY A 2 -1.92 -24.72 -25.84
C GLY A 2 -3.31 -25.01 -26.40
N THR A 3 -3.70 -26.31 -26.37
CA THR A 3 -5.05 -26.76 -26.69
C THR A 3 -6.06 -26.17 -25.67
N ARG A 4 -7.34 -26.13 -26.04
CA ARG A 4 -8.42 -25.67 -25.14
C ARG A 4 -8.45 -26.46 -23.82
N ARG A 5 -8.11 -27.72 -23.86
CA ARG A 5 -8.01 -28.58 -22.68
C ARG A 5 -6.85 -28.19 -21.76
N GLU A 6 -5.67 -27.98 -22.32
CA GLU A 6 -4.50 -27.55 -21.54
C GLU A 6 -4.71 -26.17 -20.88
N VAL A 7 -5.36 -25.24 -21.59
CA VAL A 7 -5.71 -23.94 -21.03
C VAL A 7 -6.68 -24.10 -19.87
N TRP A 8 -7.69 -24.93 -19.99
CA TRP A 8 -8.64 -25.25 -18.94
C TRP A 8 -7.95 -25.87 -17.71
N GLU A 9 -7.12 -26.90 -17.91
CA GLU A 9 -6.38 -27.56 -16.83
C GLU A 9 -5.47 -26.58 -16.06
N ARG A 10 -4.77 -25.69 -16.77
CA ARG A 10 -3.95 -24.62 -16.17
C ARG A 10 -4.79 -23.63 -15.37
N ALA A 11 -5.94 -23.21 -15.87
CA ALA A 11 -6.80 -22.28 -15.16
C ALA A 11 -7.36 -22.91 -13.86
N VAL A 12 -7.77 -24.19 -13.91
CA VAL A 12 -8.19 -24.94 -12.73
C VAL A 12 -7.06 -25.03 -11.71
N GLU A 13 -5.84 -25.30 -12.14
CA GLU A 13 -4.66 -25.36 -11.27
C GLU A 13 -4.37 -24.00 -10.62
N MET A 14 -4.45 -22.90 -11.37
CA MET A 14 -4.29 -21.58 -10.80
C MET A 14 -5.35 -21.26 -9.75
N LEU A 15 -6.61 -21.63 -9.98
CA LEU A 15 -7.67 -21.46 -8.97
C LEU A 15 -7.40 -22.30 -7.71
N ARG A 16 -6.84 -23.50 -7.87
CA ARG A 16 -6.44 -24.36 -6.74
C ARG A 16 -5.30 -23.74 -5.95
N THR A 17 -4.29 -23.20 -6.63
CA THR A 17 -3.13 -22.52 -6.04
C THR A 17 -3.56 -21.32 -5.16
N VAL A 18 -4.57 -20.57 -5.58
CA VAL A 18 -5.10 -19.45 -4.77
C VAL A 18 -6.15 -19.88 -3.73
N GLY A 19 -6.36 -21.19 -3.53
CA GLY A 19 -7.25 -21.74 -2.50
C GLY A 19 -8.75 -21.62 -2.82
N ILE A 20 -9.14 -21.62 -4.08
CA ILE A 20 -10.54 -21.74 -4.49
C ILE A 20 -11.00 -23.18 -4.33
N THR A 21 -12.06 -23.41 -3.56
CA THR A 21 -12.67 -24.74 -3.38
C THR A 21 -13.51 -25.13 -4.60
N LYS A 22 -13.42 -26.41 -5.00
CA LYS A 22 -14.10 -26.95 -6.19
C LYS A 22 -13.82 -26.15 -7.46
N PRO A 23 -12.54 -25.92 -7.84
CA PRO A 23 -12.16 -24.99 -8.89
C PRO A 23 -12.79 -25.33 -10.24
N GLU A 24 -12.97 -26.62 -10.58
CA GLU A 24 -13.61 -27.07 -11.82
C GLU A 24 -15.06 -26.60 -11.95
N GLN A 25 -15.79 -26.55 -10.83
CA GLN A 25 -17.15 -26.03 -10.79
C GLN A 25 -17.12 -24.50 -10.91
N ARG A 26 -16.23 -23.84 -10.16
CA ARG A 26 -16.10 -22.37 -10.12
C ARG A 26 -15.66 -21.75 -11.44
N MET A 27 -14.97 -22.50 -12.30
CA MET A 27 -14.65 -22.06 -13.66
C MET A 27 -15.88 -21.75 -14.53
N ARG A 28 -17.06 -22.19 -14.13
CA ARG A 28 -18.34 -21.96 -14.85
C ARG A 28 -19.18 -20.87 -14.22
N ASP A 29 -18.79 -20.40 -13.02
CA ASP A 29 -19.52 -19.39 -12.29
C ASP A 29 -19.23 -17.98 -12.86
N TYR A 30 -20.24 -17.13 -12.82
CA TYR A 30 -20.08 -15.70 -13.12
C TYR A 30 -19.54 -14.94 -11.90
N PRO A 31 -18.86 -13.79 -12.09
CA PRO A 31 -18.27 -13.01 -10.99
C PRO A 31 -19.26 -12.65 -9.88
N HIS A 32 -20.54 -12.39 -10.21
CA HIS A 32 -21.58 -12.05 -9.21
C HIS A 32 -21.99 -13.25 -8.34
N GLN A 33 -21.66 -14.48 -8.73
CA GLN A 33 -21.93 -15.69 -7.95
C GLN A 33 -20.79 -16.01 -6.96
N LEU A 34 -19.68 -15.27 -7.02
CA LEU A 34 -18.53 -15.42 -6.14
C LEU A 34 -18.58 -14.40 -4.99
N SER A 35 -18.17 -14.82 -3.79
CA SER A 35 -17.96 -13.88 -2.68
C SER A 35 -16.84 -12.87 -2.97
N GLY A 36 -16.75 -11.78 -2.20
CA GLY A 36 -15.69 -10.77 -2.35
C GLY A 36 -14.29 -11.39 -2.29
N GLY A 37 -14.03 -12.19 -1.27
CA GLY A 37 -12.75 -12.89 -1.12
C GLY A 37 -12.44 -13.89 -2.24
N MET A 38 -13.48 -14.57 -2.77
CA MET A 38 -13.31 -15.45 -3.94
C MET A 38 -12.97 -14.67 -5.20
N ARG A 39 -13.66 -13.55 -5.46
CA ARG A 39 -13.32 -12.66 -6.57
C ARG A 39 -11.87 -12.17 -6.50
N GLN A 40 -11.44 -11.76 -5.30
CA GLN A 40 -10.05 -11.31 -5.10
C GLN A 40 -9.03 -12.41 -5.36
N ARG A 41 -9.29 -13.65 -4.90
CA ARG A 41 -8.44 -14.82 -5.20
C ARG A 41 -8.37 -15.10 -6.70
N VAL A 42 -9.49 -15.00 -7.42
CA VAL A 42 -9.52 -15.16 -8.88
C VAL A 42 -8.71 -14.07 -9.57
N MET A 43 -8.81 -12.80 -9.15
CA MET A 43 -7.99 -11.71 -9.69
C MET A 43 -6.49 -11.94 -9.47
N ILE A 44 -6.10 -12.45 -8.30
CA ILE A 44 -4.71 -12.84 -8.00
C ILE A 44 -4.27 -13.99 -8.94
N ALA A 45 -5.10 -15.03 -9.12
CA ALA A 45 -4.82 -16.13 -10.03
C ALA A 45 -4.61 -15.63 -11.47
N MET A 46 -5.45 -14.72 -11.93
CA MET A 46 -5.32 -14.11 -13.26
C MET A 46 -4.00 -13.34 -13.40
N ALA A 47 -3.65 -12.50 -12.41
CA ALA A 47 -2.40 -11.75 -12.42
C ALA A 47 -1.16 -12.65 -12.45
N LEU A 48 -1.21 -13.79 -11.75
CA LEU A 48 -0.10 -14.75 -11.66
C LEU A 48 -0.04 -15.77 -12.79
N SER A 49 -1.11 -15.89 -13.60
CA SER A 49 -1.20 -16.89 -14.70
C SER A 49 -0.07 -16.78 -15.72
N CYS A 50 0.48 -15.59 -15.92
CA CYS A 50 1.61 -15.32 -16.81
C CYS A 50 2.98 -15.42 -16.12
N ARG A 51 3.04 -15.84 -14.85
CA ARG A 51 4.26 -15.91 -14.03
C ARG A 51 5.07 -14.60 -14.10
N PRO A 52 4.50 -13.45 -13.72
CA PRO A 52 5.17 -12.18 -13.82
C PRO A 52 6.33 -12.08 -12.83
N ARG A 53 7.37 -11.33 -13.19
CA ARG A 53 8.47 -11.01 -12.27
C ARG A 53 8.07 -9.95 -11.25
N LEU A 54 7.07 -9.11 -11.58
CA LEU A 54 6.55 -8.04 -10.75
C LEU A 54 5.02 -8.04 -10.84
N MET A 55 4.35 -8.00 -9.69
CA MET A 55 2.92 -7.80 -9.55
C MET A 55 2.65 -6.46 -8.86
N ILE A 56 1.73 -5.67 -9.39
CA ILE A 56 1.23 -4.45 -8.75
C ILE A 56 -0.17 -4.77 -8.20
N ALA A 57 -0.32 -4.63 -6.89
CA ALA A 57 -1.57 -4.83 -6.18
C ALA A 57 -2.07 -3.48 -5.65
N ASP A 58 -3.04 -2.90 -6.34
CA ASP A 58 -3.65 -1.62 -6.00
C ASP A 58 -4.90 -1.86 -5.16
N GLU A 59 -4.84 -1.44 -3.89
CA GLU A 59 -5.91 -1.61 -2.89
C GLU A 59 -6.50 -3.05 -2.84
N PRO A 60 -5.67 -4.11 -2.75
CA PRO A 60 -6.13 -5.49 -2.97
C PRO A 60 -7.07 -6.02 -1.89
N THR A 61 -7.24 -5.31 -0.79
CA THR A 61 -8.08 -5.72 0.33
C THR A 61 -9.23 -4.75 0.62
N THR A 62 -9.41 -3.74 -0.20
CA THR A 62 -10.51 -2.78 -0.07
C THR A 62 -11.86 -3.49 -0.18
N ALA A 63 -12.79 -3.12 0.70
CA ALA A 63 -14.14 -3.70 0.83
C ALA A 63 -14.17 -5.19 1.22
N LEU A 64 -13.11 -5.73 1.81
CA LEU A 64 -13.08 -7.03 2.45
C LEU A 64 -13.16 -6.88 3.98
N ASP A 65 -13.79 -7.86 4.64
CA ASP A 65 -13.72 -7.93 6.11
C ASP A 65 -12.29 -8.27 6.58
N VAL A 66 -11.99 -7.95 7.84
CA VAL A 66 -10.63 -8.07 8.42
C VAL A 66 -10.08 -9.50 8.31
N THR A 67 -10.95 -10.50 8.46
CA THR A 67 -10.54 -11.91 8.40
C THR A 67 -10.12 -12.30 6.99
N ILE A 68 -10.93 -11.94 5.99
CA ILE A 68 -10.64 -12.20 4.58
C ILE A 68 -9.43 -11.37 4.12
N GLN A 69 -9.30 -10.11 4.56
CA GLN A 69 -8.12 -9.29 4.31
C GLN A 69 -6.84 -10.01 4.76
N ALA A 70 -6.80 -10.51 6.01
CA ALA A 70 -5.64 -11.24 6.53
C ALA A 70 -5.31 -12.49 5.69
N GLN A 71 -6.32 -13.23 5.27
CA GLN A 71 -6.15 -14.42 4.41
C GLN A 71 -5.59 -14.06 3.03
N ILE A 72 -6.04 -12.97 2.41
CA ILE A 72 -5.53 -12.52 1.11
C ILE A 72 -4.07 -12.06 1.21
N LEU A 73 -3.71 -11.32 2.26
CA LEU A 73 -2.33 -10.88 2.48
C LEU A 73 -1.38 -12.05 2.72
N GLU A 74 -1.81 -13.05 3.49
CA GLU A 74 -0.99 -14.25 3.71
C GLU A 74 -0.84 -15.08 2.43
N LEU A 75 -1.92 -15.23 1.65
CA LEU A 75 -1.86 -15.84 0.32
C LEU A 75 -0.85 -15.13 -0.59
N MET A 76 -0.88 -13.78 -0.64
CA MET A 76 0.06 -13.01 -1.45
C MET A 76 1.51 -13.23 -1.00
N LYS A 77 1.79 -13.26 0.31
CA LYS A 77 3.12 -13.57 0.86
C LYS A 77 3.59 -14.98 0.49
N GLN A 78 2.70 -15.96 0.59
CA GLN A 78 3.00 -17.34 0.21
C GLN A 78 3.37 -17.42 -1.27
N LEU A 79 2.53 -16.89 -2.15
CA LEU A 79 2.75 -16.90 -3.59
C LEU A 79 4.00 -16.12 -4.02
N GLN A 80 4.31 -15.02 -3.32
CA GLN A 80 5.56 -14.28 -3.52
C GLN A 80 6.78 -15.16 -3.25
N ARG A 81 6.77 -15.92 -2.16
CA ARG A 81 7.86 -16.86 -1.82
C ARG A 81 7.99 -18.02 -2.79
N GLU A 82 6.86 -18.62 -3.16
CA GLU A 82 6.82 -19.81 -4.03
C GLU A 82 7.18 -19.48 -5.48
N LEU A 83 6.73 -18.35 -6.00
CA LEU A 83 6.90 -17.98 -7.41
C LEU A 83 8.08 -17.02 -7.64
N GLY A 84 8.68 -16.48 -6.59
CA GLY A 84 9.75 -15.48 -6.70
C GLY A 84 9.31 -14.15 -7.33
N THR A 85 8.02 -13.84 -7.31
CA THR A 85 7.44 -12.61 -7.88
C THR A 85 7.63 -11.45 -6.92
N ALA A 86 8.19 -10.33 -7.37
CA ALA A 86 8.18 -9.09 -6.59
C ALA A 86 6.77 -8.50 -6.54
N VAL A 87 6.40 -7.88 -5.40
CA VAL A 87 5.08 -7.28 -5.22
C VAL A 87 5.23 -5.81 -4.83
N ILE A 88 4.56 -4.93 -5.58
CA ILE A 88 4.30 -3.55 -5.17
C ILE A 88 2.87 -3.52 -4.63
N LEU A 89 2.73 -3.25 -3.33
CA LEU A 89 1.45 -3.11 -2.66
C LEU A 89 1.13 -1.63 -2.50
N ILE A 90 0.01 -1.18 -3.09
CA ILE A 90 -0.51 0.18 -2.91
C ILE A 90 -1.70 0.08 -1.95
N THR A 91 -1.63 0.81 -0.84
CA THR A 91 -2.69 0.82 0.17
C THR A 91 -2.58 2.06 1.06
N HIS A 92 -3.69 2.47 1.64
CA HIS A 92 -3.76 3.49 2.69
C HIS A 92 -3.76 2.89 4.11
N ASP A 93 -3.78 1.56 4.23
CA ASP A 93 -3.80 0.87 5.53
C ASP A 93 -2.36 0.65 6.04
N LEU A 94 -1.95 1.51 7.00
CA LEU A 94 -0.63 1.43 7.62
C LEU A 94 -0.44 0.15 8.45
N GLY A 95 -1.51 -0.44 8.97
CA GLY A 95 -1.47 -1.74 9.66
C GLY A 95 -1.09 -2.87 8.71
N VAL A 96 -1.62 -2.86 7.49
CA VAL A 96 -1.23 -3.79 6.42
C VAL A 96 0.24 -3.61 6.06
N ILE A 97 0.68 -2.36 5.85
CA ILE A 97 2.07 -2.04 5.50
C ILE A 97 3.04 -2.56 6.55
N SER A 98 2.75 -2.32 7.83
CA SER A 98 3.63 -2.72 8.94
C SER A 98 3.87 -4.23 9.02
N GLN A 99 2.91 -5.03 8.56
CA GLN A 99 2.97 -6.49 8.61
C GLN A 99 3.49 -7.14 7.32
N THR A 100 3.42 -6.43 6.20
CA THR A 100 3.66 -7.03 4.88
C THR A 100 4.83 -6.44 4.13
N ALA A 101 5.10 -5.15 4.27
CA ALA A 101 6.09 -4.46 3.48
C ALA A 101 7.49 -4.54 4.09
N ARG A 102 8.51 -4.76 3.26
CA ARG A 102 9.91 -4.60 3.65
C ARG A 102 10.36 -3.15 3.50
N GLN A 103 9.95 -2.51 2.43
CA GLN A 103 10.27 -1.12 2.10
C GLN A 103 8.99 -0.34 1.85
N VAL A 104 8.96 0.91 2.23
CA VAL A 104 7.79 1.79 2.15
C VAL A 104 8.17 3.08 1.46
N ALA A 105 7.36 3.47 0.49
CA ALA A 105 7.40 4.78 -0.15
C ALA A 105 6.12 5.54 0.23
N MET A 106 6.26 6.60 1.00
CA MET A 106 5.15 7.48 1.38
C MET A 106 4.86 8.46 0.25
N MET A 107 3.59 8.51 -0.19
CA MET A 107 3.17 9.39 -1.29
C MET A 107 2.17 10.44 -0.78
N TYR A 108 2.37 11.69 -1.17
CA TYR A 108 1.43 12.79 -0.95
C TYR A 108 1.22 13.56 -2.25
N ALA A 109 -0.04 13.76 -2.61
CA ALA A 109 -0.42 14.53 -3.80
C ALA A 109 0.34 14.10 -5.09
N GLY A 110 0.45 12.78 -5.33
CA GLY A 110 1.14 12.22 -6.50
C GLY A 110 2.67 12.29 -6.45
N GLN A 111 3.28 12.62 -5.31
CA GLN A 111 4.72 12.71 -5.13
C GLN A 111 5.20 11.85 -3.97
N PHE A 112 6.27 11.10 -4.18
CA PHE A 112 6.94 10.42 -3.07
C PHE A 112 7.66 11.45 -2.18
N VAL A 113 7.37 11.41 -0.89
CA VAL A 113 7.88 12.36 0.10
C VAL A 113 8.88 11.73 1.07
N GLU A 114 8.77 10.43 1.30
CA GLU A 114 9.69 9.68 2.15
C GLU A 114 9.79 8.22 1.66
N TYR A 115 10.97 7.61 1.81
CA TYR A 115 11.24 6.23 1.45
C TYR A 115 12.23 5.62 2.44
N ALA A 116 11.89 4.47 3.01
CA ALA A 116 12.79 3.71 3.88
C ALA A 116 12.30 2.26 4.08
N GLU A 117 13.04 1.48 4.86
CA GLU A 117 12.55 0.23 5.42
C GLU A 117 11.31 0.47 6.30
N ALA A 118 10.36 -0.46 6.30
CA ALA A 118 9.12 -0.32 7.05
C ALA A 118 9.37 -0.02 8.53
N GLY A 119 10.24 -0.76 9.20
CA GLY A 119 10.59 -0.52 10.60
C GLY A 119 11.13 0.89 10.88
N VAL A 120 11.83 1.49 9.91
CA VAL A 120 12.36 2.86 10.03
C VAL A 120 11.25 3.88 9.86
N ILE A 121 10.38 3.72 8.87
CA ILE A 121 9.20 4.61 8.68
C ILE A 121 8.34 4.66 9.95
N PHE A 122 8.07 3.51 10.57
CA PHE A 122 7.21 3.45 11.77
C PHE A 122 7.90 3.94 13.06
N SER A 123 9.22 3.80 13.18
CA SER A 123 9.96 4.18 14.39
C SER A 123 10.58 5.58 14.32
N ARG A 124 10.98 6.05 13.16
CA ARG A 124 11.71 7.30 12.92
C ARG A 124 11.27 8.00 11.65
N PRO A 125 9.97 8.36 11.51
CA PRO A 125 9.50 9.11 10.35
C PRO A 125 10.16 10.50 10.30
N LEU A 126 10.45 10.97 9.09
CA LEU A 126 11.11 12.27 8.88
C LEU A 126 10.15 13.31 8.31
N HIS A 127 9.41 12.95 7.26
CA HIS A 127 8.54 13.91 6.62
C HIS A 127 7.34 14.26 7.51
N PRO A 128 7.00 15.56 7.71
CA PRO A 128 5.87 15.96 8.56
C PRO A 128 4.53 15.33 8.20
N TYR A 129 4.31 15.01 6.94
CA TYR A 129 3.13 14.22 6.51
C TYR A 129 3.15 12.79 7.08
N THR A 130 4.29 12.09 6.99
CA THR A 130 4.46 10.73 7.52
C THR A 130 4.26 10.72 9.05
N VAL A 131 4.85 11.71 9.74
CA VAL A 131 4.67 11.89 11.19
C VAL A 131 3.19 12.05 11.54
N GLY A 132 2.50 13.00 10.89
CA GLY A 132 1.09 13.26 11.15
C GLY A 132 0.18 12.07 10.84
N LEU A 133 0.48 11.29 9.78
CA LEU A 133 -0.24 10.05 9.48
C LEU A 133 -0.09 9.01 10.59
N LEU A 134 1.14 8.77 11.05
CA LEU A 134 1.42 7.78 12.09
C LEU A 134 0.83 8.20 13.45
N GLU A 135 0.84 9.48 13.77
CA GLU A 135 0.22 10.02 14.99
C GLU A 135 -1.31 9.92 14.96
N SER A 136 -1.91 9.90 13.77
CA SER A 136 -3.36 9.76 13.59
C SER A 136 -3.87 8.32 13.76
N ILE A 137 -2.98 7.32 13.91
CA ILE A 137 -3.37 5.92 14.11
C ILE A 137 -3.84 5.72 15.55
N PRO A 138 -5.06 5.18 15.77
CA PRO A 138 -5.51 4.81 17.09
C PRO A 138 -4.66 3.69 17.68
N CYS A 139 -3.95 3.93 18.78
CA CYS A 139 -3.22 2.88 19.52
C CYS A 139 -4.06 2.42 20.71
N ILE A 140 -4.37 1.14 20.78
CA ILE A 140 -5.01 0.54 21.96
C ILE A 140 -4.03 0.62 23.13
N GLY A 141 -4.42 1.30 24.23
CA GLY A 141 -3.53 1.55 25.37
C GLY A 141 -2.50 2.67 25.18
N GLY A 142 -2.61 3.46 24.11
CA GLY A 142 -1.71 4.57 23.81
C GLY A 142 -1.90 5.81 24.70
N LYS A 143 -1.07 6.84 24.48
CA LYS A 143 -1.00 8.11 25.24
C LYS A 143 -2.28 8.95 25.27
N PHE A 144 -3.32 8.54 24.53
CA PHE A 144 -4.60 9.25 24.43
C PHE A 144 -5.61 8.56 25.34
N GLY A 145 -5.82 9.14 26.53
CA GLY A 145 -6.89 8.75 27.45
C GLY A 145 -8.29 9.04 26.88
N PRO A 146 -9.36 8.53 27.54
CA PRO A 146 -10.74 8.78 27.12
C PRO A 146 -11.01 10.30 26.96
N GLY A 147 -11.56 10.69 25.80
CA GLY A 147 -11.89 12.09 25.51
C GLY A 147 -10.82 12.95 24.84
N LYS A 148 -9.59 12.48 24.66
CA LYS A 148 -8.59 13.20 23.85
C LYS A 148 -8.80 12.92 22.37
N ARG A 149 -8.88 14.00 21.57
CA ARG A 149 -8.93 13.88 20.10
C ARG A 149 -7.57 13.39 19.57
N LEU A 150 -7.61 12.49 18.61
CA LEU A 150 -6.41 12.09 17.87
C LEU A 150 -5.85 13.31 17.12
N PRO A 151 -4.52 13.44 17.03
CA PRO A 151 -3.91 14.42 16.15
C PRO A 151 -4.42 14.22 14.73
N MET A 152 -4.81 15.30 14.08
CA MET A 152 -5.27 15.27 12.68
C MET A 152 -4.39 16.20 11.86
N ILE A 153 -4.05 15.77 10.66
CA ILE A 153 -3.40 16.64 9.69
C ILE A 153 -4.40 17.73 9.29
N SER A 154 -4.07 19.00 9.57
CA SER A 154 -4.94 20.14 9.30
C SER A 154 -5.27 20.29 7.82
N GLY A 155 -6.47 20.82 7.51
CA GLY A 155 -6.94 21.08 6.14
C GLY A 155 -7.53 19.86 5.45
N GLY A 156 -8.20 20.09 4.31
CA GLY A 156 -8.79 19.08 3.45
C GLY A 156 -7.77 18.34 2.59
N ALA A 157 -8.21 17.31 1.86
CA ALA A 157 -7.40 16.69 0.83
C ALA A 157 -7.01 17.74 -0.23
N PRO A 158 -5.78 17.70 -0.78
CA PRO A 158 -5.35 18.67 -1.77
C PRO A 158 -6.13 18.49 -3.06
N ASP A 159 -6.56 19.60 -3.66
CA ASP A 159 -7.06 19.61 -5.03
C ASP A 159 -5.87 19.51 -5.99
N LEU A 160 -5.67 18.32 -6.56
CA LEU A 160 -4.57 18.06 -7.48
C LEU A 160 -4.65 18.92 -8.76
N ALA A 161 -5.85 19.31 -9.19
CA ALA A 161 -6.06 20.13 -10.37
C ALA A 161 -5.68 21.60 -10.13
N ALA A 162 -5.88 22.08 -8.90
CA ALA A 162 -5.51 23.43 -8.47
C ALA A 162 -4.03 23.55 -8.04
N MET A 163 -3.34 22.44 -7.87
CA MET A 163 -1.97 22.40 -7.36
C MET A 163 -0.94 22.85 -8.40
N ARG A 164 -0.78 24.18 -8.53
CA ARG A 164 0.23 24.83 -9.39
C ARG A 164 1.52 25.20 -8.64
N SER A 165 1.76 24.67 -7.45
CA SER A 165 2.87 25.13 -6.62
C SER A 165 4.21 24.60 -7.14
N SER A 166 5.15 25.52 -7.31
CA SER A 166 6.57 25.23 -7.54
C SER A 166 7.26 24.73 -6.25
N GLY A 167 6.56 24.76 -5.11
CA GLY A 167 7.05 24.44 -3.78
C GLY A 167 6.75 23.01 -3.33
N CYS A 168 7.02 22.76 -2.05
CA CYS A 168 6.66 21.52 -1.39
C CYS A 168 5.13 21.32 -1.42
N ARG A 169 4.65 20.21 -1.96
CA ARG A 169 3.20 19.94 -2.10
C ARG A 169 2.45 19.87 -0.77
N PHE A 170 3.16 19.62 0.33
CA PHE A 170 2.57 19.56 1.67
C PHE A 170 2.60 20.90 2.43
N HIS A 171 3.18 21.98 1.88
CA HIS A 171 3.46 23.22 2.61
C HIS A 171 2.22 23.87 3.27
N GLU A 172 1.04 23.81 2.64
CA GLU A 172 -0.18 24.41 3.19
C GLU A 172 -0.70 23.73 4.45
N ARG A 173 -0.36 22.45 4.64
CA ARG A 173 -0.80 21.60 5.75
C ARG A 173 0.33 21.27 6.73
N CYS A 174 1.54 21.75 6.45
CA CYS A 174 2.74 21.43 7.21
C CYS A 174 2.84 22.30 8.44
N VAL A 175 2.95 21.68 9.61
CA VAL A 175 3.18 22.39 10.89
C VAL A 175 4.58 23.01 10.98
N ASP A 176 5.54 22.47 10.24
CA ASP A 176 6.96 22.89 10.18
C ASP A 176 7.25 23.71 8.91
N VAL A 177 6.25 24.37 8.30
CA VAL A 177 6.42 25.09 7.05
C VAL A 177 7.45 26.21 7.17
N MET A 178 8.39 26.29 6.21
CA MET A 178 9.38 27.35 6.09
C MET A 178 9.11 28.21 4.84
N PRO A 179 9.61 29.46 4.75
CA PRO A 179 9.41 30.31 3.56
C PRO A 179 9.83 29.63 2.25
N VAL A 180 10.93 28.89 2.25
CA VAL A 180 11.44 28.15 1.09
C VAL A 180 10.45 27.08 0.60
N CYS A 181 9.68 26.46 1.49
CA CYS A 181 8.70 25.43 1.15
C CYS A 181 7.60 25.93 0.21
N ARG A 182 7.31 27.23 0.20
CA ARG A 182 6.27 27.85 -0.64
C ARG A 182 6.70 28.02 -2.09
N ASN A 183 8.02 28.14 -2.32
CA ASN A 183 8.56 28.58 -3.60
C ASN A 183 9.39 27.50 -4.30
N LEU A 184 10.01 26.60 -3.55
CA LEU A 184 10.93 25.60 -4.09
C LEU A 184 10.56 24.20 -3.62
N GLU A 185 10.53 23.26 -4.58
CA GLU A 185 10.33 21.84 -4.31
C GLU A 185 11.59 21.27 -3.63
N PRO A 186 11.45 20.56 -2.47
CA PRO A 186 12.62 19.96 -1.83
C PRO A 186 13.16 18.79 -2.68
N PRO A 187 14.47 18.73 -2.92
CA PRO A 187 15.08 17.58 -3.56
C PRO A 187 15.09 16.38 -2.61
N TRP A 188 15.40 15.19 -3.14
CA TRP A 188 15.68 14.03 -2.32
C TRP A 188 16.96 14.24 -1.51
N ARG A 189 16.89 13.96 -0.22
CA ARG A 189 18.05 13.87 0.67
C ARG A 189 18.13 12.49 1.28
N LYS A 190 19.31 11.89 1.24
CA LYS A 190 19.66 10.69 2.01
C LYS A 190 19.91 11.11 3.46
N ASN A 191 19.27 10.42 4.41
CA ASN A 191 19.52 10.62 5.84
C ASN A 191 20.69 9.74 6.33
N ASP A 192 21.10 9.94 7.58
CA ASP A 192 22.18 9.19 8.22
C ASP A 192 21.84 7.69 8.40
N HIS A 193 20.54 7.35 8.45
CA HIS A 193 20.11 5.95 8.46
C HIS A 193 20.26 5.33 7.05
N PRO A 194 20.86 4.13 6.93
CA PRO A 194 20.98 3.45 5.65
C PRO A 194 19.61 3.32 4.95
N HIS A 195 19.57 3.69 3.66
CA HIS A 195 18.36 3.58 2.82
C HIS A 195 17.15 4.39 3.27
N GLN A 196 17.32 5.43 4.12
CA GLN A 196 16.27 6.40 4.39
C GLN A 196 16.47 7.66 3.55
N TYR A 197 15.43 8.06 2.82
CA TYR A 197 15.40 9.23 1.95
C TYR A 197 14.16 10.06 2.24
N VAL A 198 14.30 11.39 2.22
CA VAL A 198 13.20 12.32 2.48
C VAL A 198 13.25 13.52 1.54
N ARG A 199 12.08 14.02 1.14
CA ARG A 199 11.88 15.27 0.41
C ARG A 199 11.34 16.33 1.37
N CYS A 200 12.20 16.96 2.15
CA CYS A 200 11.82 17.99 3.11
C CYS A 200 12.98 18.93 3.37
N TRP A 201 12.74 20.24 3.25
CA TRP A 201 13.73 21.29 3.50
C TRP A 201 14.28 21.31 4.93
N LYS A 202 13.57 20.73 5.88
CA LYS A 202 14.03 20.61 7.29
C LYS A 202 15.35 19.82 7.42
N TYR A 203 15.70 19.05 6.41
CA TYR A 203 16.89 18.17 6.40
C TYR A 203 17.97 18.63 5.41
N HIS A 204 17.89 19.85 4.88
CA HIS A 204 18.86 20.44 3.95
C HIS A 204 19.72 21.54 4.57
#